data_8da13f16a9336fa6a32cb5502b1c89de
#
_entry.id   8da13f16a9336fa6a32cb5502b1c89de
#
_cell.length_a   1.000
_cell.length_b   1.000
_cell.length_c   1.000
_cell.angle_alpha   90.00
_cell.angle_beta   90.00
_cell.angle_gamma   90.00
#
_symmetry.space_group_name_H-M   'P 1'
#
loop_
_entity.id
_entity.type
_entity.pdbx_description
1 polymer ?
#
loop_
_entity_poly.entity_id
_entity_poly.type
_entity_poly.pdbx_seq_one_letter_code
_entity_poly.pdbx_strand_id
1 'polypeptide(L)'
;GWAALGNGIDVTIFFTFWGMDMINKERVDQLQIAPVGNTAMKMTMMGLNTGNLGIPNIMGVLPGMTAFATKLMKDKMEELEVPPVREYLQMLADAGAKLYACKMSVDMMGLKMEDFVDGVEAIVTAADFMDMTEGAQIIFI
;
A
#
# COMPACT_ATOMS: atom_id res chain seq x y z
N GLY A 1 -2.49 4.67 -9.75
CA GLY A 1 -1.99 6.05 -9.74
C GLY A 1 -1.02 6.33 -10.88
N TRP A 2 0.11 5.62 -10.92
CA TRP A 2 1.20 5.89 -11.88
C TRP A 2 0.76 5.87 -13.35
N ALA A 3 0.02 4.85 -13.76
CA ALA A 3 -0.48 4.76 -15.14
C ALA A 3 -1.47 5.88 -15.51
N ALA A 4 -2.23 6.38 -14.55
CA ALA A 4 -3.15 7.50 -14.76
C ALA A 4 -2.36 8.81 -14.97
N LEU A 5 -1.38 9.10 -14.11
CA LEU A 5 -0.48 10.26 -14.27
C LEU A 5 0.25 10.24 -15.61
N GLY A 6 0.77 9.08 -16.03
CA GLY A 6 1.43 8.92 -17.33
C GLY A 6 0.52 9.18 -18.54
N ASN A 7 -0.78 9.12 -18.35
CA ASN A 7 -1.80 9.47 -19.36
C ASN A 7 -2.39 10.87 -19.16
N GLY A 8 -1.81 11.71 -18.31
CA GLY A 8 -2.27 13.06 -18.05
C GLY A 8 -3.58 13.15 -17.26
N ILE A 9 -3.91 12.10 -16.49
CA ILE A 9 -5.08 12.07 -15.63
C ILE A 9 -4.67 12.46 -14.22
N ASP A 10 -5.36 13.42 -13.63
CA ASP A 10 -5.14 13.82 -12.24
C ASP A 10 -5.42 12.68 -11.27
N VAL A 11 -4.55 12.51 -10.30
CA VAL A 11 -4.65 11.43 -9.31
C VAL A 11 -4.69 12.01 -7.91
N THR A 12 -5.71 11.62 -7.15
CA THR A 12 -5.82 11.92 -5.72
C THR A 12 -5.94 10.61 -4.95
N ILE A 13 -5.11 10.42 -3.93
CA ILE A 13 -5.09 9.21 -3.11
C ILE A 13 -5.48 9.58 -1.67
N PHE A 14 -6.48 8.89 -1.13
CA PHE A 14 -6.97 9.08 0.22
C PHE A 14 -6.67 7.84 1.06
N PHE A 15 -5.78 8.00 2.03
CA PHE A 15 -5.36 6.92 2.91
C PHE A 15 -6.27 6.84 4.13
N THR A 16 -6.86 5.66 4.36
CA THR A 16 -7.76 5.41 5.49
C THR A 16 -7.35 4.14 6.24
N PHE A 17 -7.67 4.04 7.52
CA PHE A 17 -7.45 2.86 8.37
C PHE A 17 -6.06 2.23 8.16
N TRP A 18 -6.01 0.99 7.68
CA TRP A 18 -4.76 0.26 7.47
C TRP A 18 -3.87 0.86 6.37
N GLY A 19 -4.46 1.61 5.43
CA GLY A 19 -3.72 2.37 4.44
C GLY A 19 -2.84 3.47 5.06
N MET A 20 -3.12 3.90 6.30
CA MET A 20 -2.29 4.85 7.05
C MET A 20 -0.87 4.33 7.27
N ASP A 21 -0.68 3.01 7.40
CA ASP A 21 0.64 2.43 7.59
C ASP A 21 1.55 2.64 6.37
N MET A 22 0.97 2.82 5.18
CA MET A 22 1.72 3.10 3.95
C MET A 22 2.33 4.50 3.92
N ILE A 23 1.72 5.46 4.63
CA ILE A 23 2.19 6.85 4.70
C ILE A 23 2.83 7.21 6.04
N ASN A 24 2.86 6.31 7.01
CA ASN A 24 3.51 6.52 8.30
C ASN A 24 5.01 6.29 8.18
N LYS A 25 5.84 7.28 8.61
CA LYS A 25 7.31 7.24 8.51
C LYS A 25 7.95 6.03 9.19
N GLU A 26 7.39 5.58 10.31
CA GLU A 26 7.93 4.47 11.09
C GLU A 26 7.51 3.11 10.54
N ARG A 27 6.36 3.03 9.84
CA ARG A 27 5.74 1.76 9.42
C ARG A 27 5.92 1.43 7.95
N VAL A 28 6.06 2.41 7.08
CA VAL A 28 6.10 2.22 5.62
C VAL A 28 7.16 1.23 5.17
N ASP A 29 8.32 1.21 5.82
CA ASP A 29 9.42 0.28 5.47
C ASP A 29 9.26 -1.11 6.12
N GLN A 30 8.31 -1.22 7.07
CA GLN A 30 8.00 -2.45 7.82
C GLN A 30 6.73 -3.15 7.33
N LEU A 31 6.15 -2.69 6.24
CA LEU A 31 4.95 -3.29 5.65
C LEU A 31 5.18 -4.77 5.36
N GLN A 32 4.18 -5.58 5.72
CA GLN A 32 4.21 -7.03 5.58
C GLN A 32 3.05 -7.51 4.70
N ILE A 33 3.30 -8.61 4.02
CA ILE A 33 2.29 -9.27 3.19
C ILE A 33 1.69 -10.41 3.99
N ALA A 34 0.38 -10.35 4.19
CA ALA A 34 -0.35 -11.43 4.85
C ALA A 34 -0.42 -12.66 3.91
N PRO A 35 0.12 -13.81 4.31
CA PRO A 35 -0.02 -15.05 3.53
C PRO A 35 -1.43 -15.64 3.62
N VAL A 36 -2.16 -15.35 4.70
CA VAL A 36 -3.52 -15.84 4.93
C VAL A 36 -4.52 -15.10 4.04
N GLY A 37 -5.35 -15.85 3.33
CA GLY A 37 -6.33 -15.30 2.41
C GLY A 37 -5.77 -14.87 1.05
N ASN A 38 -4.47 -14.93 0.84
CA ASN A 38 -3.84 -14.61 -0.43
C ASN A 38 -3.87 -15.82 -1.39
N THR A 39 -4.90 -15.91 -2.21
CA THR A 39 -5.09 -16.99 -3.19
C THR A 39 -4.06 -16.96 -4.33
N ALA A 40 -3.35 -15.85 -4.53
CA ALA A 40 -2.33 -15.71 -5.55
C ALA A 40 -0.99 -16.33 -5.12
N MET A 41 -0.79 -16.57 -3.83
CA MET A 41 0.41 -17.22 -3.31
C MET A 41 0.39 -18.71 -3.66
N LYS A 42 1.18 -19.09 -4.66
CA LYS A 42 1.35 -20.48 -5.10
C LYS A 42 2.67 -21.04 -4.58
N MET A 43 2.71 -22.34 -4.33
CA MET A 43 3.94 -23.02 -3.90
C MET A 43 5.08 -22.93 -4.91
N THR A 44 4.79 -22.65 -6.18
CA THR A 44 5.80 -22.34 -7.22
C THR A 44 6.69 -21.14 -6.87
N MET A 45 6.17 -20.16 -6.12
CA MET A 45 6.98 -19.03 -5.65
C MET A 45 8.01 -19.44 -4.56
N MET A 46 7.83 -20.60 -3.94
CA MET A 46 8.75 -21.15 -2.93
C MET A 46 9.81 -22.09 -3.53
N GLY A 47 9.93 -22.16 -4.86
CA GLY A 47 10.87 -23.07 -5.52
C GLY A 47 10.41 -24.54 -5.55
N LEU A 48 9.22 -24.85 -5.03
CA LEU A 48 8.61 -26.17 -5.09
C LEU A 48 7.65 -26.22 -6.27
N ASN A 49 8.04 -26.94 -7.33
CA ASN A 49 7.22 -27.07 -8.53
C ASN A 49 6.06 -28.07 -8.31
N THR A 50 5.11 -27.69 -7.46
CA THR A 50 3.91 -28.50 -7.13
C THR A 50 2.70 -28.16 -8.00
N GLY A 51 2.93 -27.55 -9.16
CA GLY A 51 1.84 -27.16 -10.07
C GLY A 51 1.01 -26.00 -9.52
N ASN A 52 -0.30 -26.10 -9.65
CA ASN A 52 -1.25 -25.02 -9.30
C ASN A 52 -1.75 -25.08 -7.85
N LEU A 53 -1.04 -25.80 -6.97
CA LEU A 53 -1.46 -25.99 -5.57
C LEU A 53 -1.21 -24.68 -4.79
N GLY A 54 -2.29 -24.05 -4.31
CA GLY A 54 -2.20 -22.90 -3.41
C GLY A 54 -1.68 -23.33 -2.03
N ILE A 55 -1.04 -22.42 -1.32
CA ILE A 55 -0.64 -22.65 0.08
C ILE A 55 -1.92 -22.71 0.93
N PRO A 56 -2.20 -23.81 1.64
CA PRO A 56 -3.34 -23.87 2.53
C PRO A 56 -3.28 -22.74 3.57
N ASN A 57 -4.39 -22.06 3.83
CA ASN A 57 -4.46 -20.93 4.77
C ASN A 57 -3.92 -21.30 6.16
N ILE A 58 -4.04 -22.57 6.57
CA ILE A 58 -3.51 -23.06 7.84
C ILE A 58 -1.98 -22.94 7.95
N MET A 59 -1.25 -23.04 6.84
CA MET A 59 0.20 -22.83 6.83
C MET A 59 0.57 -21.35 7.00
N GLY A 60 -0.29 -20.45 6.56
CA GLY A 60 -0.10 -19.00 6.71
C GLY A 60 -0.16 -18.52 8.16
N VAL A 61 -0.74 -19.31 9.06
CA VAL A 61 -0.87 -18.98 10.50
C VAL A 61 0.39 -19.38 11.29
N LEU A 62 1.30 -20.16 10.71
CA LEU A 62 2.52 -20.59 11.39
C LEU A 62 3.44 -19.39 11.69
N PRO A 63 4.06 -19.35 12.89
CA PRO A 63 5.01 -18.30 13.24
C PRO A 63 6.13 -18.19 12.19
N GLY A 64 6.40 -16.95 11.75
CA GLY A 64 7.44 -16.67 10.75
C GLY A 64 6.99 -16.75 9.29
N MET A 65 5.82 -17.30 8.98
CA MET A 65 5.34 -17.38 7.59
C MET A 65 5.09 -16.00 6.96
N THR A 66 4.58 -15.05 7.73
CA THR A 66 4.40 -13.65 7.26
C THR A 66 5.74 -13.02 6.90
N ALA A 67 6.76 -13.18 7.75
CA ALA A 67 8.10 -12.64 7.47
C ALA A 67 8.73 -13.31 6.24
N PHE A 68 8.57 -14.62 6.10
CA PHE A 68 9.05 -15.38 4.95
C PHE A 68 8.36 -14.94 3.64
N ALA A 69 7.02 -14.85 3.66
CA ALA A 69 6.24 -14.39 2.51
C ALA A 69 6.59 -12.95 2.11
N THR A 70 6.77 -12.07 3.11
CA THR A 70 7.18 -10.68 2.89
C THR A 70 8.55 -10.61 2.26
N LYS A 71 9.51 -11.42 2.75
CA LYS A 71 10.85 -11.46 2.18
C LYS A 71 10.82 -11.90 0.70
N LEU A 72 10.15 -13.03 0.41
CA LEU A 72 10.00 -13.51 -0.97
C LEU A 72 9.41 -12.46 -1.91
N MET A 73 8.42 -11.71 -1.43
CA MET A 73 7.81 -10.66 -2.25
C MET A 73 8.75 -9.48 -2.45
N LYS A 74 9.45 -9.05 -1.38
CA LYS A 74 10.45 -7.97 -1.48
C LYS A 74 11.58 -8.35 -2.44
N ASP A 75 12.12 -9.56 -2.32
CA ASP A 75 13.15 -10.09 -3.22
C ASP A 75 12.65 -10.08 -4.70
N LYS A 76 11.36 -10.43 -4.91
CA LYS A 76 10.77 -10.41 -6.25
C LYS A 76 10.52 -9.00 -6.78
N MET A 77 10.13 -8.07 -5.92
CA MET A 77 10.00 -6.66 -6.28
C MET A 77 11.35 -6.07 -6.68
N GLU A 78 12.41 -6.38 -5.93
CA GLU A 78 13.78 -5.96 -6.23
C GLU A 78 14.27 -6.54 -7.58
N GLU A 79 14.03 -7.82 -7.85
CA GLU A 79 14.34 -8.46 -9.15
C GLU A 79 13.62 -7.77 -10.33
N LEU A 80 12.40 -7.28 -10.10
CA LEU A 80 11.59 -6.58 -11.10
C LEU A 80 11.80 -5.06 -11.12
N GLU A 81 12.78 -4.57 -10.38
CA GLU A 81 13.08 -3.13 -10.24
C GLU A 81 11.87 -2.30 -9.79
N VAL A 82 10.99 -2.90 -8.96
CA VAL A 82 9.85 -2.18 -8.38
C VAL A 82 10.32 -1.46 -7.11
N PRO A 83 10.22 -0.13 -7.04
CA PRO A 83 10.68 0.64 -5.90
C PRO A 83 9.94 0.27 -4.60
N PRO A 84 10.56 0.45 -3.43
CA PRO A 84 9.87 0.38 -2.14
C PRO A 84 8.69 1.34 -2.06
N VAL A 85 7.71 1.02 -1.21
CA VAL A 85 6.46 1.82 -1.10
C VAL A 85 6.75 3.30 -0.81
N ARG A 86 7.68 3.60 0.08
CA ARG A 86 8.09 4.98 0.42
C ARG A 86 8.56 5.73 -0.82
N GLU A 87 9.47 5.15 -1.57
CA GLU A 87 10.02 5.77 -2.78
C GLU A 87 8.94 5.91 -3.85
N TYR A 88 8.09 4.89 -4.00
CA TYR A 88 7.00 4.92 -4.97
C TYR A 88 5.96 6.01 -4.67
N LEU A 89 5.66 6.25 -3.39
CA LEU A 89 4.77 7.35 -2.96
C LEU A 89 5.41 8.71 -3.25
N GLN A 90 6.71 8.85 -2.99
CA GLN A 90 7.42 10.09 -3.32
C GLN A 90 7.40 10.36 -4.83
N MET A 91 7.69 9.34 -5.64
CA MET A 91 7.60 9.46 -7.11
C MET A 91 6.20 9.86 -7.57
N LEU A 92 5.14 9.34 -6.95
CA LEU A 92 3.77 9.72 -7.26
C LEU A 92 3.49 11.19 -6.91
N ALA A 93 3.92 11.64 -5.74
CA ALA A 93 3.78 13.03 -5.32
C ALA A 93 4.55 13.98 -6.25
N ASP A 94 5.80 13.64 -6.57
CA ASP A 94 6.65 14.42 -7.49
C ASP A 94 6.05 14.49 -8.92
N ALA A 95 5.32 13.45 -9.33
CA ALA A 95 4.60 13.41 -10.60
C ALA A 95 3.22 14.14 -10.56
N GLY A 96 2.86 14.74 -9.43
CA GLY A 96 1.65 15.55 -9.27
C GLY A 96 0.45 14.84 -8.67
N ALA A 97 0.59 13.62 -8.15
CA ALA A 97 -0.47 12.99 -7.37
C ALA A 97 -0.64 13.70 -6.02
N LYS A 98 -1.89 13.90 -5.62
CA LYS A 98 -2.24 14.47 -4.31
C LYS A 98 -2.48 13.36 -3.31
N LEU A 99 -1.76 13.37 -2.19
CA LEU A 99 -1.84 12.37 -1.14
C LEU A 99 -2.46 12.97 0.11
N TYR A 100 -3.57 12.39 0.58
CA TYR A 100 -4.31 12.87 1.74
C TYR A 100 -4.49 11.79 2.80
N ALA A 101 -4.38 12.18 4.07
CA ALA A 101 -4.65 11.31 5.21
C ALA A 101 -6.08 11.54 5.75
N CYS A 102 -6.79 10.47 6.07
CA CYS A 102 -8.13 10.52 6.61
C CYS A 102 -8.12 11.03 8.06
N LYS A 103 -8.79 12.17 8.32
CA LYS A 103 -8.91 12.79 9.65
C LYS A 103 -9.39 11.81 10.73
N MET A 104 -10.43 11.02 10.44
CA MET A 104 -10.98 10.06 11.41
C MET A 104 -9.94 8.97 11.75
N SER A 105 -9.21 8.46 10.77
CA SER A 105 -8.16 7.44 11.00
C SER A 105 -6.97 8.02 11.77
N VAL A 106 -6.60 9.26 11.46
CA VAL A 106 -5.56 10.02 12.18
C VAL A 106 -5.90 10.17 13.65
N ASP A 107 -7.12 10.65 13.94
CA ASP A 107 -7.60 10.84 15.33
C ASP A 107 -7.67 9.50 16.08
N MET A 108 -8.19 8.46 15.43
CA MET A 108 -8.30 7.12 16.04
C MET A 108 -6.94 6.50 16.37
N MET A 109 -5.94 6.74 15.53
CA MET A 109 -4.59 6.20 15.71
C MET A 109 -3.66 7.13 16.49
N GLY A 110 -4.13 8.34 16.87
CA GLY A 110 -3.33 9.32 17.59
C GLY A 110 -2.17 9.90 16.81
N LEU A 111 -2.26 9.90 15.46
CA LEU A 111 -1.23 10.37 14.55
C LEU A 111 -1.32 11.90 14.33
N LYS A 112 -0.25 12.48 13.83
CA LYS A 112 -0.14 13.87 13.44
C LYS A 112 0.50 14.00 12.08
N MET A 113 0.45 15.18 11.49
CA MET A 113 1.06 15.45 10.18
C MET A 113 2.56 15.13 10.12
N GLU A 114 3.28 15.34 11.22
CA GLU A 114 4.71 15.06 11.35
C GLU A 114 5.09 13.57 11.25
N ASP A 115 4.10 12.67 11.50
CA ASP A 115 4.29 11.22 11.43
C ASP A 115 4.23 10.66 10.01
N PHE A 116 3.82 11.49 9.03
CA PHE A 116 3.66 11.04 7.64
C PHE A 116 4.89 11.29 6.79
N VAL A 117 5.07 10.43 5.78
CA VAL A 117 6.11 10.59 4.76
C VAL A 117 5.93 11.91 4.00
N ASP A 118 7.02 12.40 3.44
CA ASP A 118 6.99 13.58 2.60
C ASP A 118 6.08 13.31 1.37
N GLY A 119 5.41 14.34 0.89
CA GLY A 119 4.42 14.21 -0.19
C GLY A 119 2.97 14.08 0.28
N VAL A 120 2.69 13.77 1.55
CA VAL A 120 1.33 13.88 2.11
C VAL A 120 1.01 15.37 2.30
N GLU A 121 -0.01 15.86 1.59
CA GLU A 121 -0.33 17.28 1.55
C GLU A 121 -1.10 17.76 2.79
N ALA A 122 -2.09 16.98 3.22
CA ALA A 122 -2.96 17.37 4.33
C ALA A 122 -3.70 16.19 4.97
N ILE A 123 -4.23 16.47 6.17
CA ILE A 123 -5.23 15.64 6.84
C ILE A 123 -6.60 16.23 6.50
N VAL A 124 -7.46 15.46 5.85
CA VAL A 124 -8.77 15.92 5.39
C VAL A 124 -9.88 14.98 5.86
N THR A 125 -11.11 15.49 5.97
CA THR A 125 -12.27 14.66 6.24
C THR A 125 -12.71 13.90 4.99
N ALA A 126 -13.52 12.85 5.15
CA ALA A 126 -14.10 12.15 4.01
C ALA A 126 -15.02 13.06 3.18
N ALA A 127 -15.71 14.02 3.83
CA ALA A 127 -16.54 15.00 3.13
C ALA A 127 -15.69 15.92 2.25
N ASP A 128 -14.63 16.51 2.83
CA ASP A 128 -13.71 17.37 2.06
C ASP A 128 -13.09 16.61 0.88
N PHE A 129 -12.73 15.33 1.09
CA PHE A 129 -12.21 14.49 0.01
C PHE A 129 -13.22 14.29 -1.11
N MET A 130 -14.49 14.03 -0.79
CA MET A 130 -15.56 13.88 -1.79
C MET A 130 -15.79 15.18 -2.56
N ASP A 131 -15.77 16.32 -1.88
CA ASP A 131 -15.93 17.64 -2.52
C ASP A 131 -14.75 17.93 -3.47
N MET A 132 -13.51 17.62 -3.04
CA MET A 132 -12.31 17.82 -3.87
C MET A 132 -12.24 16.87 -5.08
N THR A 133 -12.94 15.76 -5.04
CA THR A 133 -12.95 14.74 -6.09
C THR A 133 -14.29 14.65 -6.82
N GLU A 134 -15.09 15.70 -6.78
CA GLU A 134 -16.36 15.76 -7.51
C GLU A 134 -16.16 15.47 -9.00
N GLY A 135 -16.94 14.55 -9.52
CA GLY A 135 -16.85 14.10 -10.92
C GLY A 135 -15.70 13.13 -11.24
N ALA A 136 -14.84 12.80 -10.27
CA ALA A 136 -13.78 11.83 -10.47
C ALA A 136 -14.29 10.38 -10.42
N GLN A 137 -13.58 9.48 -11.11
CA GLN A 137 -13.79 8.04 -10.93
C GLN A 137 -13.10 7.59 -9.63
N ILE A 138 -13.89 7.02 -8.71
CA ILE A 138 -13.36 6.49 -7.44
C ILE A 138 -13.03 5.00 -7.61
N ILE A 139 -11.81 4.62 -7.24
CA ILE A 139 -11.38 3.23 -7.16
C ILE A 139 -11.00 2.95 -5.70
N PHE A 140 -11.70 2.02 -5.08
CA PHE A 140 -11.42 1.55 -3.72
C PHE A 140 -10.61 0.26 -3.76
N ILE A 141 -9.51 0.21 -2.95
CA ILE A 141 -8.59 -0.92 -2.88
C ILE A 141 -8.44 -1.36 -1.40
#